data_3bec6ecf9e8ab319f2f021632424d94b
#
_entry.id   3bec6ecf9e8ab319f2f021632424d94b
#
_cell.length_a   1.000
_cell.length_b   1.000
_cell.length_c   1.000
_cell.angle_alpha   90.00
_cell.angle_beta   90.00
_cell.angle_gamma   90.00
#
_symmetry.space_group_name_H-M   'P 1'
#
loop_
_entity.id
_entity.type
_entity.pdbx_description
1 polymer ?
#
loop_
_entity_poly.entity_id
_entity_poly.type
_entity_poly.pdbx_seq_one_letter_code
_entity_poly.pdbx_strand_id
1 'polypeptide(L)'
;AVCASAAEVQVEPRLLQVHSGLTFSGTTAHCEAMITSASDDIEATMTLKQGNRVIDSWSGSGTGILFLDGDCHVTKGVTYTLTVEGTRNGVAFQAKPVIRTC
;
A
#
# COMPACT_ATOMS: atom_id res chain seq x y z
N ALA A 1 -10.66 21.49 -21.56
CA ALA A 1 -10.98 21.51 -21.16
C ALA A 1 -10.93 21.49 -20.83
N VAL A 2 -10.96 21.27 -20.89
CA VAL A 2 -11.27 21.22 -20.41
C VAL A 2 -11.07 20.89 -20.06
N CYS A 3 -11.09 20.57 -20.09
CA CYS A 3 -11.27 20.27 -19.63
C CYS A 3 -10.99 19.81 -19.47
N ALA A 4 -10.85 19.70 -19.84
CA ALA A 4 -10.93 19.27 -19.57
C ALA A 4 -10.45 19.03 -19.22
N SER A 5 -10.36 18.91 -19.27
CA SER A 5 -10.27 18.66 -18.70
C SER A 5 -10.16 18.51 -18.17
N ALA A 6 -10.18 18.42 -18.26
CA ALA A 6 -10.28 18.28 -17.47
C ALA A 6 -10.51 17.64 -17.02
N ALA A 7 -10.43 17.71 -17.22
CA ALA A 7 -10.94 16.79 -16.33
C ALA A 7 -10.49 15.47 -16.44
N GLU A 8 -10.04 15.06 -17.30
CA GLU A 8 -9.64 13.83 -17.38
C GLU A 8 -8.61 13.40 -16.45
N VAL A 9 -7.86 14.20 -16.03
CA VAL A 9 -6.86 13.88 -15.08
C VAL A 9 -7.39 13.45 -13.78
N GLN A 10 -8.50 13.98 -13.41
CA GLN A 10 -9.10 13.58 -12.17
C GLN A 10 -9.63 12.21 -12.17
N VAL A 11 -9.83 11.62 -13.33
CA VAL A 11 -10.29 10.25 -13.40
C VAL A 11 -9.20 9.30 -12.96
N GLU A 12 -7.93 9.58 -13.27
CA GLU A 12 -6.85 8.73 -12.88
C GLU A 12 -6.78 8.44 -11.39
N PRO A 13 -6.80 9.42 -10.50
CA PRO A 13 -6.75 9.13 -9.08
C PRO A 13 -7.95 8.32 -8.60
N ARG A 14 -9.09 8.44 -9.26
CA ARG A 14 -10.25 7.66 -8.86
C ARG A 14 -10.19 6.23 -9.31
N LEU A 15 -9.42 5.94 -10.37
CA LEU A 15 -9.28 4.59 -10.87
C LEU A 15 -8.33 3.77 -10.03
N LEU A 16 -7.40 4.42 -9.34
CA LEU A 16 -6.45 3.74 -8.47
C LEU A 16 -6.77 4.07 -7.04
N GLN A 17 -7.08 3.04 -6.25
CA GLN A 17 -7.33 3.20 -4.83
C GLN A 17 -6.46 2.23 -4.05
N VAL A 18 -5.88 2.70 -2.95
CA VAL A 18 -5.07 1.86 -2.07
C VAL A 18 -5.59 2.02 -0.66
N HIS A 19 -5.99 0.91 -0.05
CA HIS A 19 -6.34 0.87 1.35
C HIS A 19 -5.28 0.05 2.05
N SER A 20 -4.65 0.62 3.07
CA SER A 20 -3.64 -0.10 3.83
C SER A 20 -3.96 -0.03 5.31
N GLY A 21 -3.63 -1.08 6.02
CA GLY A 21 -3.90 -1.17 7.44
C GLY A 21 -2.76 -1.81 8.18
N LEU A 22 -2.49 -1.28 9.38
CA LEU A 22 -1.48 -1.81 10.28
C LEU A 22 -2.12 -1.91 11.64
N THR A 23 -2.26 -3.14 12.14
CA THR A 23 -2.84 -3.39 13.46
C THR A 23 -1.90 -4.28 14.26
N PHE A 24 -2.04 -4.22 15.57
CA PHE A 24 -1.19 -5.00 16.47
C PHE A 24 -2.04 -5.85 17.39
N SER A 25 -1.56 -7.07 17.63
CA SER A 25 -2.13 -7.97 18.63
C SER A 25 -0.97 -8.49 19.45
N GLY A 26 -0.80 -7.97 20.68
CA GLY A 26 0.36 -8.28 21.47
C GLY A 26 1.64 -7.82 20.78
N THR A 27 2.52 -8.75 20.46
CA THR A 27 3.76 -8.45 19.74
C THR A 27 3.71 -8.95 18.30
N THR A 28 2.51 -9.07 17.74
CA THR A 28 2.33 -9.43 16.33
C THR A 28 1.72 -8.25 15.60
N ALA A 29 2.35 -7.85 14.50
CA ALA A 29 1.80 -6.86 13.60
C ALA A 29 1.08 -7.56 12.46
N HIS A 30 -0.12 -7.11 12.16
CA HIS A 30 -0.87 -7.56 10.99
C HIS A 30 -0.88 -6.43 9.98
N CYS A 31 -0.35 -6.69 8.81
CA CYS A 31 -0.22 -5.71 7.74
C CYS A 31 -1.10 -6.15 6.58
N GLU A 32 -1.83 -5.21 6.00
CA GLU A 32 -2.65 -5.54 4.84
C GLU A 32 -2.76 -4.35 3.91
N ALA A 33 -2.96 -4.64 2.63
CA ALA A 33 -3.17 -3.62 1.63
C ALA A 33 -4.09 -4.18 0.56
N MET A 34 -5.01 -3.36 0.10
CA MET A 34 -5.90 -3.68 -1.00
C MET A 34 -5.77 -2.58 -2.03
N ILE A 35 -5.41 -2.96 -3.25
CA ILE A 35 -5.19 -2.03 -4.34
C ILE A 35 -6.19 -2.37 -5.43
N THR A 36 -6.95 -1.38 -5.87
CA THR A 36 -7.91 -1.56 -6.96
C THR A 36 -7.63 -0.54 -8.05
N SER A 37 -7.70 -0.97 -9.31
CA SER A 37 -7.42 -0.09 -10.43
C SER A 37 -8.06 -0.63 -11.71
N ALA A 38 -9.36 -0.44 -11.85
CA ALA A 38 -10.13 -0.85 -13.04
C ALA A 38 -9.72 -2.24 -13.52
N SER A 39 -9.14 -2.36 -14.73
CA SER A 39 -8.66 -3.64 -15.27
C SER A 39 -7.15 -3.59 -15.52
N ASP A 40 -6.45 -2.74 -14.79
CA ASP A 40 -5.02 -2.54 -14.99
C ASP A 40 -4.20 -3.65 -14.34
N ASP A 41 -3.01 -3.88 -14.86
CA ASP A 41 -2.05 -4.81 -14.26
C ASP A 41 -1.36 -4.11 -13.10
N ILE A 42 -1.43 -4.71 -11.92
CA ILE A 42 -0.91 -4.14 -10.69
C ILE A 42 0.21 -5.01 -10.16
N GLU A 43 1.33 -4.39 -9.83
CA GLU A 43 2.41 -5.03 -9.08
C GLU A 43 2.71 -4.12 -7.90
N ALA A 44 2.87 -4.70 -6.73
CA ALA A 44 3.11 -3.88 -5.54
C ALA A 44 3.90 -4.62 -4.49
N THR A 45 4.55 -3.83 -3.65
CA THR A 45 5.29 -4.31 -2.48
C THR A 45 4.82 -3.53 -1.27
N MET A 46 4.47 -4.27 -0.23
CA MET A 46 4.11 -3.72 1.08
C MET A 46 5.29 -3.96 2.01
N THR A 47 5.77 -2.90 2.68
CA THR A 47 6.96 -2.97 3.52
C THR A 47 6.67 -2.41 4.90
N LEU A 48 7.06 -3.15 5.94
CA LEU A 48 6.98 -2.66 7.31
C LEU A 48 8.37 -2.25 7.76
N LYS A 49 8.49 -1.03 8.27
CA LYS A 49 9.77 -0.44 8.67
C LYS A 49 9.72 0.06 10.09
N GLN A 50 10.87 0.03 10.75
CA GLN A 50 11.12 0.72 12.00
C GLN A 50 12.18 1.76 11.69
N GLY A 51 11.77 3.03 11.57
CA GLY A 51 12.67 4.06 11.07
C GLY A 51 13.10 3.74 9.64
N ASN A 52 14.39 3.61 9.41
CA ASN A 52 14.93 3.24 8.10
C ASN A 52 15.18 1.75 7.95
N ARG A 53 14.88 0.97 8.99
CA ARG A 53 15.14 -0.46 8.97
C ARG A 53 13.92 -1.21 8.48
N VAL A 54 14.11 -2.04 7.45
CA VAL A 54 13.05 -2.90 6.95
C VAL A 54 12.90 -4.10 7.89
N ILE A 55 11.69 -4.29 8.41
CA ILE A 55 11.39 -5.43 9.27
C ILE A 55 10.94 -6.61 8.43
N ASP A 56 10.03 -6.36 7.47
CA ASP A 56 9.54 -7.41 6.58
C ASP A 56 8.91 -6.75 5.36
N SER A 57 8.73 -7.53 4.30
CA SER A 57 8.06 -7.02 3.10
C SER A 57 7.32 -8.15 2.38
N TRP A 58 6.28 -7.79 1.65
CA TRP A 58 5.42 -8.71 0.91
C TRP A 58 5.14 -8.13 -0.45
N SER A 59 5.21 -8.95 -1.49
CA SER A 59 5.01 -8.50 -2.87
C SER A 59 3.99 -9.39 -3.55
N GLY A 60 3.35 -8.84 -4.58
CA GLY A 60 2.41 -9.60 -5.37
C GLY A 60 2.03 -8.87 -6.64
N SER A 61 1.19 -9.52 -7.45
CA SER A 61 0.68 -8.95 -8.68
C SER A 61 -0.74 -9.44 -8.91
N GLY A 62 -1.51 -8.64 -9.63
CA GLY A 62 -2.89 -8.98 -9.96
C GLY A 62 -3.40 -8.06 -11.04
N THR A 63 -4.63 -8.34 -11.53
CA THR A 63 -5.28 -7.51 -12.54
C THR A 63 -6.58 -6.99 -11.93
N GLY A 64 -6.73 -5.67 -11.94
CA GLY A 64 -7.92 -5.01 -11.40
C GLY A 64 -7.93 -4.89 -9.89
N ILE A 65 -7.43 -5.90 -9.18
CA ILE A 65 -7.36 -5.91 -7.73
C ILE A 65 -6.14 -6.70 -7.30
N LEU A 66 -5.48 -6.22 -6.25
CA LEU A 66 -4.36 -6.92 -5.64
C LEU A 66 -4.52 -6.80 -4.13
N PHE A 67 -4.47 -7.93 -3.45
CA PHE A 67 -4.57 -7.96 -2.01
C PHE A 67 -3.28 -8.53 -1.43
N LEU A 68 -2.67 -7.80 -0.50
CA LEU A 68 -1.46 -8.22 0.19
C LEU A 68 -1.75 -8.26 1.68
N ASP A 69 -1.27 -9.30 2.35
CA ASP A 69 -1.35 -9.35 3.81
C ASP A 69 -0.17 -10.14 4.35
N GLY A 70 0.14 -9.89 5.62
CA GLY A 70 1.20 -10.61 6.29
C GLY A 70 1.31 -10.21 7.73
N ASP A 71 1.87 -11.11 8.53
CA ASP A 71 2.09 -10.89 9.94
C ASP A 71 3.58 -10.95 10.24
N CYS A 72 4.03 -10.18 11.21
CA CYS A 72 5.39 -10.28 11.67
C CYS A 72 5.50 -9.90 13.14
N HIS A 73 6.62 -10.29 13.74
CA HIS A 73 6.88 -10.00 15.15
C HIS A 73 7.36 -8.57 15.30
N VAL A 74 6.82 -7.86 16.29
CA VAL A 74 7.17 -6.48 16.58
C VAL A 74 7.38 -6.30 18.09
N THR A 75 7.88 -5.14 18.47
CA THR A 75 8.18 -4.82 19.85
C THR A 75 7.20 -3.77 20.36
N LYS A 76 6.64 -3.98 21.53
CA LYS A 76 5.74 -3.01 22.14
C LYS A 76 6.45 -1.70 22.41
N GLY A 77 5.75 -0.59 22.23
CA GLY A 77 6.27 0.74 22.44
C GLY A 77 7.05 1.32 21.28
N VAL A 78 7.23 0.56 20.22
CA VAL A 78 7.99 0.99 19.04
C VAL A 78 7.04 1.45 17.96
N THR A 79 7.43 2.49 17.23
CA THR A 79 6.65 3.04 16.13
C THR A 79 7.10 2.41 14.82
N TYR A 80 6.12 1.96 14.04
CA TYR A 80 6.37 1.31 12.76
C TYR A 80 5.68 2.06 11.65
N THR A 81 6.24 1.97 10.44
CA THR A 81 5.69 2.59 9.24
C THR A 81 5.42 1.51 8.20
N LEU A 82 4.20 1.46 7.69
CA LEU A 82 3.82 0.57 6.62
C LEU A 82 3.74 1.37 5.33
N THR A 83 4.48 0.94 4.31
CA THR A 83 4.46 1.59 3.00
C THR A 83 4.00 0.62 1.94
N VAL A 84 3.31 1.13 0.93
CA VAL A 84 2.86 0.35 -0.23
C VAL A 84 3.24 1.14 -1.46
N GLU A 85 3.97 0.48 -2.36
CA GLU A 85 4.38 1.10 -3.60
C GLU A 85 4.43 0.06 -4.71
N GLY A 86 4.34 0.48 -5.92
CA GLY A 86 4.35 -0.45 -7.03
C GLY A 86 4.11 0.23 -8.36
N THR A 87 3.56 -0.54 -9.31
CA THR A 87 3.25 -0.04 -10.64
C THR A 87 1.83 -0.45 -11.04
N ARG A 88 1.21 0.40 -11.86
CA ARG A 88 -0.07 0.13 -12.49
C ARG A 88 0.16 0.28 -13.99
N ASN A 89 0.06 -0.82 -14.73
CA ASN A 89 0.41 -0.86 -16.15
C ASN A 89 1.80 -0.26 -16.41
N GLY A 90 2.76 -0.56 -15.49
CA GLY A 90 4.12 -0.08 -15.64
C GLY A 90 4.36 1.34 -15.12
N VAL A 91 3.33 2.04 -14.68
CA VAL A 91 3.47 3.41 -14.16
C VAL A 91 3.53 3.36 -12.64
N ALA A 92 4.57 3.94 -12.07
CA ALA A 92 4.81 3.87 -10.63
C ALA A 92 3.73 4.60 -9.83
N PHE A 93 3.38 4.03 -8.69
CA PHE A 93 2.50 4.68 -7.71
C PHE A 93 3.03 4.42 -6.31
N GLN A 94 2.59 5.26 -5.37
CA GLN A 94 3.01 5.16 -3.99
C GLN A 94 1.85 5.61 -3.12
N ALA A 95 1.52 4.81 -2.11
CA ALA A 95 0.45 5.14 -1.21
C ALA A 95 0.97 5.97 -0.03
N LYS A 96 0.05 6.66 0.66
CA LYS A 96 0.39 7.38 1.87
C LYS A 96 0.79 6.39 2.95
N PRO A 97 1.92 6.61 3.63
CA PRO A 97 2.36 5.68 4.67
C PRO A 97 1.41 5.65 5.86
N VAL A 98 1.32 4.48 6.49
CA VAL A 98 0.58 4.31 7.73
C VAL A 98 1.59 4.19 8.86
N ILE A 99 1.49 5.08 9.85
CA ILE A 99 2.44 5.14 10.97
C ILE A 99 1.67 4.85 12.24
N ARG A 100 2.11 3.83 12.98
CA ARG A 100 1.45 3.43 14.22
C ARG A 100 2.46 2.92 15.23
N THR A 101 2.14 3.09 16.50
CA THR A 101 2.95 2.59 17.61
C THR A 101 2.31 1.33 18.17
N CYS A 102 3.11 0.32 18.35
CA CYS A 102 2.66 -0.97 18.90
C CYS A 102 2.24 -0.89 20.36
#